data_6ce8d2cb8b0ce1eef104def59b7f039d
#
_entry.id   6ce8d2cb8b0ce1eef104def59b7f039d
#
_cell.length_a   1.000
_cell.length_b   1.000
_cell.length_c   1.000
_cell.angle_alpha   90.00
_cell.angle_beta   90.00
_cell.angle_gamma   90.00
#
_symmetry.space_group_name_H-M   'P 1'
#
loop_
_entity.id
_entity.type
_entity.pdbx_description
1 polymer ?
#
loop_
_entity_poly.entity_id
_entity_poly.type
_entity_poly.pdbx_seq_one_letter_code
_entity_poly.pdbx_strand_id
1 'polypeptide(L)' 'MPIVYKMNVLDALKKAGFNTNIIRKEKIMGESMLQKLRQGQMVSWATLETLCELLHCQPADIIEYIPKDAENG' A
#
# COMPACT_ATOMS: atom_id res chain seq x y z
N MET A 1 11.45 10.37 -2.62
CA MET A 1 10.91 9.64 -3.77
C MET A 1 9.71 10.36 -4.31
N PRO A 2 9.63 10.54 -5.65
CA PRO A 2 8.48 11.24 -6.22
C PRO A 2 7.17 10.46 -6.15
N ILE A 3 7.22 9.15 -5.92
CA ILE A 3 6.01 8.35 -5.75
C ILE A 3 5.79 8.10 -4.27
N VAL A 4 4.61 8.45 -3.79
CA VAL A 4 4.26 8.33 -2.37
C VAL A 4 2.91 7.65 -2.21
N TYR A 5 2.63 7.15 -1.02
CA TYR A 5 1.32 6.61 -0.70
C TYR A 5 0.37 7.76 -0.37
N LYS A 6 -0.81 7.70 -0.95
CA LYS A 6 -1.86 8.69 -0.69
C LYS A 6 -2.57 8.43 0.62
N MET A 7 -2.43 7.21 1.15
CA MET A 7 -3.14 6.81 2.36
C MET A 7 -2.28 5.85 3.16
N ASN A 8 -2.66 5.62 4.41
CA ASN A 8 -2.05 4.58 5.21
C ASN A 8 -2.65 3.24 4.78
N VAL A 9 -1.88 2.47 4.02
CA VAL A 9 -2.36 1.21 3.43
C VAL A 9 -2.80 0.21 4.49
N LEU A 10 -2.01 0.05 5.55
CA LEU A 10 -2.35 -0.91 6.60
C LEU A 10 -3.64 -0.52 7.31
N ASP A 11 -3.85 0.78 7.53
CA ASP A 11 -5.08 1.28 8.13
C ASP A 11 -6.27 1.05 7.21
N ALA A 12 -6.09 1.28 5.91
CA ALA A 12 -7.14 1.03 4.93
C ALA A 12 -7.52 -0.45 4.88
N LEU A 13 -6.52 -1.33 4.93
CA LEU A 13 -6.75 -2.77 4.96
C LEU A 13 -7.52 -3.17 6.22
N LYS A 14 -7.14 -2.60 7.36
CA LYS A 14 -7.81 -2.88 8.62
C LYS A 14 -9.28 -2.48 8.56
N LYS A 15 -9.55 -1.30 7.99
CA LYS A 15 -10.94 -0.83 7.84
C LYS A 15 -11.74 -1.71 6.90
N ALA A 16 -11.06 -2.33 5.93
CA ALA A 16 -11.71 -3.24 5.00
C ALA A 16 -11.88 -4.66 5.57
N GLY A 17 -11.41 -4.88 6.79
CA GLY A 17 -11.53 -6.18 7.46
C GLY A 17 -10.27 -7.05 7.36
N PHE A 18 -9.16 -6.52 6.86
CA PHE A 18 -7.92 -7.26 6.69
C PHE A 18 -6.84 -6.72 7.61
N ASN A 19 -6.89 -7.08 8.89
CA ASN A 19 -5.83 -6.69 9.81
C ASN A 19 -4.58 -7.57 9.59
N THR A 20 -3.47 -7.21 10.23
CA THR A 20 -2.21 -7.93 10.01
C THR A 20 -2.29 -9.40 10.40
N ASN A 21 -3.08 -9.73 11.42
CA ASN A 21 -3.24 -11.13 11.82
C ASN A 21 -3.89 -11.95 10.72
N ILE A 22 -4.92 -11.40 10.09
CA ILE A 22 -5.62 -12.07 9.00
C ILE A 22 -4.70 -12.21 7.78
N ILE A 23 -3.96 -11.17 7.47
CA ILE A 23 -3.03 -11.18 6.34
C ILE A 23 -1.97 -12.26 6.52
N ARG A 24 -1.43 -12.40 7.72
CA ARG A 24 -0.44 -13.43 8.03
C ARG A 24 -1.05 -14.82 8.03
N LYS A 25 -2.21 -14.97 8.65
CA LYS A 25 -2.91 -16.24 8.76
C LYS A 25 -3.31 -16.78 7.38
N GLU A 26 -3.83 -15.92 6.53
CA GLU A 26 -4.24 -16.30 5.20
C GLU A 26 -3.09 -16.29 4.19
N LYS A 27 -1.90 -15.89 4.63
CA LYS A 27 -0.71 -15.80 3.78
C LYS A 27 -0.93 -14.93 2.56
N ILE A 28 -1.68 -13.86 2.73
CA ILE A 28 -1.97 -12.91 1.65
C ILE A 28 -0.69 -12.19 1.22
N MET A 29 0.11 -11.78 2.21
CA MET A 29 1.39 -11.11 1.98
C MET A 29 2.42 -11.60 2.99
N GLY A 30 3.70 -11.60 2.59
CA GLY A 30 4.78 -11.96 3.48
C GLY A 30 5.11 -10.84 4.47
N GLU A 31 5.89 -11.21 5.49
CA GLU A 31 6.31 -10.25 6.52
C GLU A 31 7.07 -9.07 5.93
N SER A 32 7.94 -9.33 4.95
CA SER A 32 8.74 -8.27 4.35
C SER A 32 7.85 -7.25 3.64
N MET A 33 6.77 -7.69 3.02
CA MET A 33 5.82 -6.77 2.37
C MET A 33 5.10 -5.93 3.41
N LEU A 34 4.68 -6.55 4.52
CA LEU A 34 4.03 -5.81 5.61
C LEU A 34 4.97 -4.75 6.18
N GLN A 35 6.26 -5.09 6.32
CA GLN A 35 7.25 -4.14 6.81
C GLN A 35 7.41 -2.97 5.84
N LYS A 36 7.47 -3.25 4.55
CA LYS A 36 7.58 -2.20 3.54
C LYS A 36 6.39 -1.26 3.57
N LEU A 37 5.19 -1.80 3.69
CA LEU A 37 3.98 -1.00 3.77
C LEU A 37 3.97 -0.14 5.03
N ARG A 38 4.43 -0.72 6.14
CA ARG A 38 4.49 0.01 7.41
C ARG A 38 5.47 1.18 7.35
N GLN A 39 6.57 0.98 6.63
CA GLN A 39 7.61 2.00 6.49
C GLN A 39 7.37 2.96 5.33
N GLY A 40 6.32 2.75 4.57
CA GLY A 40 6.01 3.58 3.41
C GLY A 40 6.94 3.36 2.24
N GLN A 41 7.55 2.17 2.15
CA GLN A 41 8.46 1.83 1.06
C GLN A 41 7.71 1.26 -0.14
N MET A 42 8.36 1.30 -1.29
CA MET A 42 7.78 0.76 -2.52
C MET A 42 7.58 -0.75 -2.44
N VAL A 43 6.53 -1.21 -3.08
CA VAL A 43 6.23 -2.64 -3.17
C VAL A 43 6.23 -3.06 -4.64
N SER A 44 6.25 -4.39 -4.88
CA SER A 44 6.22 -4.90 -6.23
C SER A 44 4.84 -4.68 -6.87
N TRP A 45 4.80 -4.79 -8.20
CA TRP A 45 3.54 -4.69 -8.93
C TRP A 45 2.54 -5.74 -8.47
N ALA A 46 3.04 -6.95 -8.18
CA ALA A 46 2.17 -8.04 -7.71
C ALA A 46 1.53 -7.68 -6.37
N THR A 47 2.30 -7.08 -5.46
CA THR A 47 1.76 -6.66 -4.16
C THR A 47 0.75 -5.54 -4.34
N LEU A 48 1.04 -4.58 -5.22
CA LEU A 48 0.13 -3.48 -5.51
C LEU A 48 -1.18 -4.01 -6.08
N GLU A 49 -1.09 -4.98 -6.98
CA GLU A 49 -2.26 -5.64 -7.55
C GLU A 49 -3.12 -6.29 -6.46
N THR A 50 -2.46 -6.99 -5.53
CA THR A 50 -3.14 -7.61 -4.39
C THR A 50 -3.86 -6.56 -3.54
N LEU A 51 -3.21 -5.44 -3.28
CA LEU A 51 -3.83 -4.35 -2.52
C LEU A 51 -5.07 -3.82 -3.23
N CYS A 52 -5.00 -3.66 -4.55
CA CYS A 52 -6.14 -3.19 -5.33
C CYS A 52 -7.31 -4.16 -5.22
N GLU A 53 -7.03 -5.46 -5.26
CA GLU A 53 -8.06 -6.48 -5.14
C GLU A 53 -8.72 -6.45 -3.76
N LEU A 54 -7.90 -6.36 -2.71
CA LEU A 54 -8.40 -6.35 -1.33
C LEU A 54 -9.21 -5.10 -1.02
N LEU A 55 -8.78 -3.97 -1.54
CA LEU A 55 -9.41 -2.69 -1.26
C LEU A 55 -10.45 -2.29 -2.30
N HIS A 56 -10.58 -3.08 -3.37
CA HIS A 56 -11.49 -2.80 -4.48
C HIS A 56 -11.27 -1.39 -5.05
N CYS A 57 -10.01 -1.07 -5.33
CA CYS A 57 -9.64 0.25 -5.81
C CYS A 57 -8.59 0.16 -6.91
N GLN A 58 -8.22 1.30 -7.45
CA GLN A 58 -7.18 1.41 -8.47
C GLN A 58 -5.85 1.80 -7.81
N PRO A 59 -4.71 1.50 -8.47
CA PRO A 59 -3.41 1.92 -7.93
C PRO A 59 -3.34 3.42 -7.66
N ALA A 60 -3.99 4.22 -8.47
CA ALA A 60 -4.00 5.67 -8.30
C ALA A 60 -4.68 6.12 -7.01
N ASP A 61 -5.49 5.25 -6.41
CA ASP A 61 -6.12 5.54 -5.13
C ASP A 61 -5.16 5.28 -3.96
N ILE A 62 -4.12 4.48 -4.21
CA ILE A 62 -3.18 4.07 -3.19
C ILE A 62 -1.91 4.90 -3.22
N ILE A 63 -1.40 5.17 -4.43
CA ILE A 63 -0.13 5.90 -4.63
C ILE A 63 -0.33 7.07 -5.57
N GLU A 64 0.62 8.00 -5.53
CA GLU A 64 0.61 9.12 -6.47
C GLU A 64 2.04 9.56 -6.75
N TYR A 65 2.22 10.18 -7.90
CA TYR A 65 3.49 10.77 -8.29
C TYR A 65 3.46 12.26 -7.98
N ILE A 66 4.46 12.73 -7.26
CA ILE A 66 4.60 14.15 -6.94
C ILE A 66 5.83 14.68 -7.68
N PRO A 67 5.65 15.51 -8.70
CA PRO A 67 6.79 16.08 -9.42
C PRO A 67 7.63 16.97 -8.49
N LYS A 68 8.92 17.03 -8.77
CA LYS A 68 9.84 17.88 -8.01
C LYS A 68 9.36 19.34 -7.98
N ASP A 69 8.85 19.82 -9.09
CA ASP A 69 8.37 21.19 -9.20
C ASP A 69 7.23 21.46 -8.24
N ALA A 70 6.34 20.49 -8.04
CA ALA A 70 5.25 20.63 -7.10
C ALA A 70 5.75 20.67 -5.66
N GLU A 71 6.82 19.93 -5.37
CA GLU A 71 7.40 19.91 -4.02
C GLU A 71 8.06 21.23 -3.67
N ASN A 72 8.64 21.90 -4.66
CA ASN A 72 9.34 23.16 -4.46
C ASN A 72 8.42 24.38 -4.57
N GLY A 73 7.24 24.15 -5.08
CA GLY A 73 6.26 25.20 -5.28
C GLY A 73 5.47 25.50 -4.07
#